data_3139a27d60a55f68c2d07fbe18975e52
#
_entry.id   3139a27d60a55f68c2d07fbe18975e52
#
_cell.length_a   1.000
_cell.length_b   1.000
_cell.length_c   1.000
_cell.angle_alpha   90.00
_cell.angle_beta   90.00
_cell.angle_gamma   90.00
#
_symmetry.space_group_name_H-M   'P 1'
#
loop_
_entity.id
_entity.type
_entity.pdbx_description
1 polymer ?
#
loop_
_entity_poly.entity_id
_entity_poly.type
_entity_poly.pdbx_seq_one_letter_code
_entity_poly.pdbx_strand_id
1 'polypeptide(L)'
;VLYTGIKKIEVTNEDKSKEGEEALTEIEAALAYPPNNALLGSSSIRIPLPFGLWMYNAFVNRKGKVGKWIFNKLASKPVFINTVNPEVRTKVAYNLLREYGYFNGATSYEVEPDPKNPKKAKISYKVEMNNAYTYDSIAYVRLRHRIDTLVQRNIGDRLLRDGDNFNVVQLEAERQRISF
;
A
#
# COMPACT_ATOMS: atom_id res chain seq x y z
N VAL A 1 16.21 -15.27 -3.34
CA VAL A 1 16.60 -14.80 -2.00
C VAL A 1 15.38 -14.80 -1.10
N LEU A 2 15.54 -15.31 0.13
CA LEU A 2 14.45 -15.41 1.11
C LEU A 2 14.17 -14.03 1.72
N TYR A 3 12.90 -13.63 1.72
CA TYR A 3 12.47 -12.36 2.30
C TYR A 3 12.37 -12.43 3.82
N THR A 4 13.01 -11.53 4.53
CA THR A 4 13.00 -11.48 6.00
C THR A 4 12.30 -10.26 6.59
N GLY A 5 11.73 -9.42 5.74
CA GLY A 5 10.93 -8.26 6.14
C GLY A 5 11.41 -6.95 5.54
N ILE A 6 10.69 -5.91 5.87
CA ILE A 6 11.10 -4.53 5.55
C ILE A 6 12.17 -4.11 6.57
N LYS A 7 13.25 -3.50 6.09
CA LYS A 7 14.29 -2.90 6.93
C LYS A 7 13.86 -1.51 7.40
N LYS A 8 13.43 -0.66 6.45
CA LYS A 8 12.91 0.68 6.71
C LYS A 8 11.97 1.12 5.59
N ILE A 9 11.05 2.00 5.92
CA ILE A 9 10.35 2.87 4.98
C ILE A 9 10.83 4.28 5.32
N GLU A 10 11.55 4.90 4.40
CA GLU A 10 12.09 6.24 4.55
C GLU A 10 11.16 7.20 3.81
N VAL A 11 10.55 8.11 4.55
CA VAL A 11 9.68 9.14 3.99
C VAL A 11 10.45 10.45 4.00
N THR A 12 10.47 11.14 2.87
CA THR A 12 11.09 12.46 2.71
C THR A 12 10.05 13.46 2.24
N ASN A 13 10.20 14.73 2.66
CA ASN A 13 9.25 15.80 2.38
C ASN A 13 7.81 15.42 2.77
N GLU A 14 7.68 14.82 3.95
CA GLU A 14 6.41 14.35 4.51
C GLU A 14 5.43 15.50 4.70
N ASP A 15 4.22 15.34 4.21
CA ASP A 15 3.10 16.23 4.50
C ASP A 15 2.42 15.78 5.80
N LYS A 16 2.48 16.63 6.82
CA LYS A 16 1.90 16.38 8.16
C LYS A 16 0.44 16.82 8.27
N SER A 17 -0.20 17.15 7.16
CA SER A 17 -1.64 17.35 7.15
C SER A 17 -2.36 16.02 7.40
N LYS A 18 -3.65 16.09 7.77
CA LYS A 18 -4.46 14.90 7.95
C LYS A 18 -4.52 14.05 6.68
N GLU A 19 -4.63 14.71 5.54
CA GLU A 19 -4.66 14.08 4.21
C GLU A 19 -3.32 13.42 3.89
N GLY A 20 -2.21 14.05 4.27
CA GLY A 20 -0.87 13.49 4.12
C GLY A 20 -0.64 12.25 4.97
N GLU A 21 -1.10 12.27 6.23
CA GLU A 21 -1.04 11.11 7.13
C GLU A 21 -1.91 9.94 6.62
N GLU A 22 -3.09 10.23 6.07
CA GLU A 22 -3.98 9.23 5.47
C GLU A 22 -3.31 8.58 4.25
N ALA A 23 -2.78 9.39 3.33
CA ALA A 23 -2.05 8.92 2.17
C ALA A 23 -0.85 8.04 2.57
N LEU A 24 -0.07 8.46 3.56
CA LEU A 24 1.08 7.71 4.04
C LEU A 24 0.68 6.36 4.64
N THR A 25 -0.41 6.33 5.41
CA THR A 25 -0.95 5.09 5.99
C THR A 25 -1.31 4.08 4.91
N GLU A 26 -1.96 4.50 3.84
CA GLU A 26 -2.29 3.62 2.71
C GLU A 26 -1.06 3.17 1.94
N ILE A 27 -0.10 4.06 1.73
CA ILE A 27 1.17 3.75 1.07
C ILE A 27 1.95 2.71 1.88
N GLU A 28 2.07 2.88 3.20
CA GLU A 28 2.74 1.91 4.07
C GLU A 28 2.04 0.55 4.05
N ALA A 29 0.70 0.54 4.06
CA ALA A 29 -0.08 -0.69 3.93
C ALA A 29 0.16 -1.39 2.58
N ALA A 30 0.25 -0.65 1.48
CA ALA A 30 0.55 -1.19 0.15
C ALA A 30 1.97 -1.77 0.06
N LEU A 31 2.95 -1.16 0.73
CA LEU A 31 4.33 -1.64 0.79
C LEU A 31 4.50 -2.84 1.72
N ALA A 32 3.63 -3.00 2.72
CA ALA A 32 3.72 -4.06 3.72
C ALA A 32 3.53 -5.45 3.10
N TYR A 33 4.35 -6.41 3.54
CA TYR A 33 4.20 -7.84 3.23
C TYR A 33 4.64 -8.69 4.42
N PRO A 34 3.88 -9.71 4.81
CA PRO A 34 4.26 -10.56 5.94
C PRO A 34 5.52 -11.37 5.64
N PRO A 35 6.56 -11.27 6.49
CA PRO A 35 7.79 -12.03 6.34
C PRO A 35 7.61 -13.49 6.78
N ASN A 36 8.64 -14.31 6.53
CA ASN A 36 8.62 -15.74 6.86
C ASN A 36 8.46 -16.08 8.37
N ASN A 37 8.69 -15.12 9.24
CA ASN A 37 8.48 -15.25 10.69
C ASN A 37 7.24 -14.50 11.20
N ALA A 38 6.34 -14.13 10.29
CA ALA A 38 5.07 -13.51 10.64
C ALA A 38 4.16 -14.51 11.36
N LEU A 39 3.51 -14.08 12.44
CA LEU A 39 2.50 -14.87 13.12
C LEU A 39 1.18 -14.76 12.36
N LEU A 40 0.63 -15.90 11.93
CA LEU A 40 -0.66 -15.99 11.22
C LEU A 40 -0.78 -15.04 10.00
N GLY A 41 0.34 -14.73 9.33
CA GLY A 41 0.36 -13.85 8.16
C GLY A 41 0.35 -12.35 8.48
N SER A 42 0.49 -11.95 9.74
CA SER A 42 0.58 -10.53 10.12
C SER A 42 1.90 -9.90 9.67
N SER A 43 1.85 -8.71 9.10
CA SER A 43 3.06 -7.91 8.80
C SER A 43 3.71 -7.31 10.05
N SER A 44 2.94 -7.16 11.14
CA SER A 44 3.35 -6.47 12.36
C SER A 44 3.83 -7.42 13.46
N ILE A 45 3.21 -8.61 13.59
CA ILE A 45 3.52 -9.56 14.65
C ILE A 45 4.52 -10.59 14.16
N ARG A 46 5.70 -10.63 14.78
CA ARG A 46 6.81 -11.53 14.43
C ARG A 46 7.14 -12.45 15.58
N ILE A 47 7.43 -13.71 15.25
CA ILE A 47 7.99 -14.67 16.20
C ILE A 47 9.51 -14.71 16.05
N PRO A 48 10.28 -14.89 17.13
CA PRO A 48 11.75 -14.95 17.07
C PRO A 48 12.27 -16.02 16.11
N LEU A 49 11.56 -17.14 16.02
CA LEU A 49 11.90 -18.27 15.15
C LEU A 49 10.89 -18.41 14.02
N PRO A 50 11.31 -18.61 12.76
CA PRO A 50 10.43 -18.83 11.62
C PRO A 50 9.83 -20.24 11.65
N PHE A 51 8.96 -20.50 12.65
CA PHE A 51 8.41 -21.84 12.94
C PHE A 51 7.70 -22.47 11.74
N GLY A 52 6.90 -21.68 11.02
CA GLY A 52 6.19 -22.15 9.84
C GLY A 52 7.15 -22.59 8.71
N LEU A 53 8.24 -21.86 8.51
CA LEU A 53 9.29 -22.21 7.54
C LEU A 53 10.08 -23.43 7.98
N TRP A 54 10.36 -23.56 9.28
CA TRP A 54 11.01 -24.75 9.83
C TRP A 54 10.13 -25.99 9.65
N MET A 55 8.85 -25.90 9.94
CA MET A 55 7.87 -26.96 9.70
C MET A 55 7.76 -27.32 8.21
N TYR A 56 7.77 -26.32 7.33
CA TYR A 56 7.82 -26.55 5.88
C TYR A 56 9.01 -27.42 5.50
N ASN A 57 10.23 -27.03 5.91
CA ASN A 57 11.45 -27.76 5.57
C ASN A 57 11.49 -29.17 6.17
N ALA A 58 10.94 -29.38 7.37
CA ALA A 58 10.94 -30.67 8.04
C ALA A 58 9.94 -31.66 7.42
N PHE A 59 8.84 -31.18 6.86
CA PHE A 59 7.71 -32.03 6.46
C PHE A 59 7.36 -31.99 4.96
N VAL A 60 7.98 -31.10 4.15
CA VAL A 60 7.67 -30.96 2.72
C VAL A 60 7.84 -32.27 1.92
N ASN A 61 8.84 -33.09 2.30
CA ASN A 61 9.12 -34.36 1.64
C ASN A 61 8.50 -35.60 2.35
N ARG A 62 7.74 -35.41 3.43
CA ARG A 62 7.14 -36.53 4.17
C ARG A 62 5.83 -37.00 3.54
N LYS A 63 5.77 -38.28 3.15
CA LYS A 63 4.62 -38.88 2.45
C LYS A 63 3.52 -39.44 3.38
N GLY A 64 3.78 -39.57 4.70
CA GLY A 64 2.84 -40.13 5.68
C GLY A 64 1.65 -39.20 5.97
N LYS A 65 0.48 -39.82 6.35
CA LYS A 65 -0.76 -39.07 6.66
C LYS A 65 -0.57 -38.01 7.75
N VAL A 66 0.16 -38.36 8.83
CA VAL A 66 0.47 -37.46 9.94
C VAL A 66 1.40 -36.31 9.48
N GLY A 67 2.43 -36.63 8.69
CA GLY A 67 3.33 -35.63 8.14
C GLY A 67 2.61 -34.64 7.23
N LYS A 68 1.70 -35.10 6.39
CA LYS A 68 0.84 -34.24 5.54
C LYS A 68 -0.10 -33.39 6.35
N TRP A 69 -0.68 -33.88 7.42
CA TRP A 69 -1.57 -33.10 8.29
C TRP A 69 -0.81 -31.97 8.98
N ILE A 70 0.38 -32.27 9.56
CA ILE A 70 1.26 -31.25 10.18
C ILE A 70 1.67 -30.19 9.15
N PHE A 71 2.08 -30.64 7.95
CA PHE A 71 2.45 -29.74 6.87
C PHE A 71 1.31 -28.78 6.50
N ASN A 72 0.10 -29.31 6.31
CA ASN A 72 -1.05 -28.49 5.90
C ASN A 72 -1.51 -27.50 6.98
N LYS A 73 -1.29 -27.83 8.27
CA LYS A 73 -1.76 -26.99 9.38
C LYS A 73 -0.73 -25.99 9.88
N LEU A 74 0.56 -26.33 9.84
CA LEU A 74 1.62 -25.59 10.53
C LEU A 74 2.74 -25.08 9.62
N ALA A 75 2.88 -25.65 8.42
CA ALA A 75 3.92 -25.19 7.49
C ALA A 75 3.49 -23.92 6.76
N SER A 76 4.38 -22.95 6.72
CA SER A 76 4.22 -21.75 5.89
C SER A 76 5.14 -21.84 4.68
N LYS A 77 4.61 -21.60 3.48
CA LYS A 77 5.43 -21.56 2.27
C LYS A 77 6.50 -20.47 2.39
N PRO A 78 7.73 -20.75 1.93
CA PRO A 78 8.78 -19.75 1.98
C PRO A 78 8.43 -18.55 1.11
N VAL A 79 8.55 -17.36 1.69
CA VAL A 79 8.34 -16.09 0.99
C VAL A 79 9.70 -15.62 0.45
N PHE A 80 9.77 -15.44 -0.84
CA PHE A 80 10.95 -14.93 -1.53
C PHE A 80 10.74 -13.49 -1.98
N ILE A 81 11.83 -12.76 -2.26
CA ILE A 81 11.76 -11.38 -2.78
C ILE A 81 10.88 -11.30 -4.03
N ASN A 82 10.98 -12.27 -4.93
CA ASN A 82 10.14 -12.31 -6.15
C ASN A 82 8.64 -12.47 -5.83
N THR A 83 8.30 -13.17 -4.74
CA THR A 83 6.89 -13.29 -4.27
C THR A 83 6.39 -11.98 -3.70
N VAL A 84 7.22 -11.25 -2.98
CA VAL A 84 6.87 -9.90 -2.46
C VAL A 84 6.65 -8.93 -3.61
N ASN A 85 7.42 -9.07 -4.68
CA ASN A 85 7.40 -8.22 -5.87
C ASN A 85 7.51 -6.72 -5.51
N PRO A 86 8.65 -6.28 -4.98
CA PRO A 86 8.81 -4.91 -4.49
C PRO A 86 8.61 -3.86 -5.58
N GLU A 87 8.91 -4.20 -6.84
CA GLU A 87 8.68 -3.30 -7.97
C GLU A 87 7.19 -2.94 -8.14
N VAL A 88 6.32 -3.96 -8.12
CA VAL A 88 4.86 -3.72 -8.24
C VAL A 88 4.36 -2.93 -7.05
N ARG A 89 4.82 -3.22 -5.82
CA ARG A 89 4.43 -2.49 -4.61
C ARG A 89 4.86 -1.03 -4.67
N THR A 90 6.07 -0.78 -5.14
CA THR A 90 6.57 0.58 -5.36
C THR A 90 5.72 1.33 -6.39
N LYS A 91 5.30 0.67 -7.48
CA LYS A 91 4.38 1.26 -8.46
C LYS A 91 3.00 1.56 -7.87
N VAL A 92 2.47 0.67 -7.02
CA VAL A 92 1.20 0.93 -6.30
C VAL A 92 1.35 2.13 -5.38
N ALA A 93 2.41 2.19 -4.57
CA ALA A 93 2.69 3.33 -3.72
C ALA A 93 2.83 4.65 -4.51
N TYR A 94 3.48 4.62 -5.68
CA TYR A 94 3.56 5.76 -6.58
C TYR A 94 2.19 6.21 -7.09
N ASN A 95 1.31 5.26 -7.46
CA ASN A 95 -0.04 5.60 -7.89
C ASN A 95 -0.86 6.21 -6.76
N LEU A 96 -0.74 5.66 -5.53
CA LEU A 96 -1.39 6.25 -4.35
C LEU A 96 -0.93 7.70 -4.10
N LEU A 97 0.37 7.99 -4.22
CA LEU A 97 0.84 9.39 -4.14
C LEU A 97 0.08 10.29 -5.12
N ARG A 98 -0.12 9.85 -6.36
CA ARG A 98 -0.84 10.62 -7.39
C ARG A 98 -2.33 10.75 -7.11
N GLU A 99 -2.95 9.71 -6.53
CA GLU A 99 -4.36 9.73 -6.14
C GLU A 99 -4.63 10.76 -5.03
N TYR A 100 -3.65 11.00 -4.17
CA TYR A 100 -3.68 12.02 -3.12
C TYR A 100 -3.09 13.38 -3.54
N GLY A 101 -2.80 13.58 -4.84
CA GLY A 101 -2.34 14.85 -5.37
C GLY A 101 -0.83 15.11 -5.29
N TYR A 102 -0.03 14.15 -4.85
CA TYR A 102 1.43 14.27 -4.81
C TYR A 102 2.06 13.92 -6.17
N PHE A 103 1.75 14.71 -7.21
CA PHE A 103 2.16 14.42 -8.59
C PHE A 103 3.67 14.46 -8.81
N ASN A 104 4.40 15.22 -7.99
CA ASN A 104 5.87 15.30 -8.00
C ASN A 104 6.51 14.30 -7.02
N GLY A 105 5.70 13.42 -6.42
CA GLY A 105 6.19 12.38 -5.55
C GLY A 105 6.96 11.29 -6.31
N ALA A 106 7.83 10.60 -5.58
CA ALA A 106 8.62 9.50 -6.12
C ALA A 106 8.68 8.34 -5.12
N THR A 107 8.82 7.14 -5.65
CA THR A 107 8.98 5.93 -4.84
C THR A 107 10.09 5.07 -5.40
N SER A 108 10.88 4.47 -4.53
CA SER A 108 11.93 3.53 -4.91
C SER A 108 12.09 2.44 -3.87
N TYR A 109 12.80 1.38 -4.22
CA TYR A 109 13.14 0.31 -3.30
C TYR A 109 14.57 -0.16 -3.51
N GLU A 110 15.13 -0.76 -2.47
CA GLU A 110 16.43 -1.42 -2.49
C GLU A 110 16.32 -2.76 -1.79
N VAL A 111 16.94 -3.80 -2.37
CA VAL A 111 17.01 -5.13 -1.77
C VAL A 111 18.38 -5.28 -1.12
N GLU A 112 18.39 -5.41 0.20
CA GLU A 112 19.62 -5.49 1.00
C GLU A 112 19.85 -6.93 1.47
N PRO A 113 20.88 -7.62 0.95
CA PRO A 113 21.26 -8.93 1.43
C PRO A 113 21.71 -8.89 2.91
N ASP A 114 21.40 -9.94 3.65
CA ASP A 114 21.88 -10.09 5.03
C ASP A 114 23.41 -10.36 5.00
N PRO A 115 24.23 -9.54 5.67
CA PRO A 115 25.69 -9.72 5.69
C PRO A 115 26.15 -11.09 6.20
N LYS A 116 25.36 -11.71 7.08
CA LYS A 116 25.66 -13.03 7.66
C LYS A 116 25.16 -14.18 6.79
N ASN A 117 24.15 -13.93 5.95
CA ASN A 117 23.54 -14.97 5.12
C ASN A 117 23.00 -14.39 3.81
N PRO A 118 23.76 -14.41 2.70
CA PRO A 118 23.37 -13.80 1.43
C PRO A 118 22.15 -14.47 0.77
N LYS A 119 21.69 -15.63 1.30
CA LYS A 119 20.42 -16.24 0.87
C LYS A 119 19.19 -15.54 1.45
N LYS A 120 19.37 -14.61 2.38
CA LYS A 120 18.33 -13.80 3.01
C LYS A 120 18.49 -12.33 2.61
N ALA A 121 17.39 -11.61 2.52
CA ALA A 121 17.39 -10.17 2.28
C ALA A 121 16.22 -9.47 2.94
N LYS A 122 16.38 -8.17 3.18
CA LYS A 122 15.36 -7.21 3.56
C LYS A 122 15.12 -6.26 2.40
N ILE A 123 13.98 -5.55 2.45
CA ILE A 123 13.67 -4.51 1.50
C ILE A 123 13.63 -3.17 2.25
N SER A 124 14.30 -2.17 1.71
CA SER A 124 14.14 -0.77 2.10
C SER A 124 13.32 -0.07 1.04
N TYR A 125 12.34 0.71 1.46
CA TYR A 125 11.55 1.56 0.58
C TYR A 125 11.86 3.03 0.86
N LYS A 126 11.84 3.85 -0.18
CA LYS A 126 11.92 5.29 -0.08
C LYS A 126 10.68 5.89 -0.74
N VAL A 127 10.02 6.79 -0.02
CA VAL A 127 8.83 7.51 -0.46
C VAL A 127 9.13 9.00 -0.34
N GLU A 128 9.00 9.70 -1.44
CA GLU A 128 9.15 11.16 -1.51
C GLU A 128 7.77 11.76 -1.81
N MET A 129 7.19 12.50 -0.84
CA MET A 129 5.84 13.03 -1.03
C MET A 129 5.86 14.36 -1.80
N ASN A 130 6.70 15.29 -1.38
CA ASN A 130 6.71 16.67 -1.87
C ASN A 130 5.36 17.40 -1.60
N ASN A 131 5.08 18.48 -2.33
CA ASN A 131 3.87 19.25 -2.12
C ASN A 131 2.67 18.64 -2.85
N ALA A 132 1.54 18.54 -2.17
CA ALA A 132 0.27 18.18 -2.79
C ALA A 132 -0.20 19.30 -3.73
N TYR A 133 -0.83 18.92 -4.83
CA TYR A 133 -1.52 19.85 -5.71
C TYR A 133 -2.92 20.12 -5.17
N THR A 134 -3.38 21.35 -5.34
CA THR A 134 -4.71 21.79 -4.93
C THR A 134 -5.56 22.14 -6.14
N TYR A 135 -6.88 22.13 -5.97
CA TYR A 135 -7.79 22.65 -6.99
C TYR A 135 -7.69 24.17 -7.02
N ASP A 136 -7.30 24.73 -8.16
CA ASP A 136 -7.30 26.19 -8.38
C ASP A 136 -8.74 26.70 -8.52
N SER A 137 -9.54 26.04 -9.34
CA SER A 137 -10.95 26.36 -9.51
C SER A 137 -11.75 25.12 -9.93
N ILE A 138 -12.98 25.01 -9.43
CA ILE A 138 -13.90 23.92 -9.74
C ILE A 138 -15.14 24.50 -10.38
N ALA A 139 -15.37 24.17 -11.65
CA ALA A 139 -16.53 24.59 -12.39
C ALA A 139 -17.42 23.39 -12.75
N TYR A 140 -18.70 23.49 -12.46
CA TYR A 140 -19.69 22.53 -12.91
C TYR A 140 -20.18 22.95 -14.30
N VAL A 141 -19.90 22.11 -15.30
CA VAL A 141 -20.31 22.37 -16.69
C VAL A 141 -21.84 22.39 -16.73
N ARG A 142 -22.40 23.45 -17.29
CA ARG A 142 -23.86 23.61 -17.46
C ARG A 142 -24.37 22.53 -18.40
N LEU A 143 -25.31 21.73 -17.89
CA LEU A 143 -26.01 20.70 -18.61
C LEU A 143 -27.39 21.23 -19.08
N ARG A 144 -28.19 20.34 -19.61
CA ARG A 144 -29.56 20.72 -20.02
C ARG A 144 -30.37 21.30 -18.84
N HIS A 145 -31.19 22.31 -19.09
CA HIS A 145 -31.84 23.19 -18.13
C HIS A 145 -32.42 22.53 -16.84
N ARG A 146 -33.00 21.34 -16.92
CA ARG A 146 -33.55 20.64 -15.74
C ARG A 146 -32.46 20.06 -14.84
N ILE A 147 -31.41 19.49 -15.43
CA ILE A 147 -30.29 18.89 -14.68
C ILE A 147 -29.44 19.99 -14.03
N ASP A 148 -29.20 21.08 -14.76
CA ASP A 148 -28.48 22.24 -14.24
C ASP A 148 -29.16 22.82 -12.99
N THR A 149 -30.50 22.95 -13.00
CA THR A 149 -31.25 23.42 -11.84
C THR A 149 -31.08 22.52 -10.61
N LEU A 150 -31.05 21.20 -10.80
CA LEU A 150 -30.85 20.25 -9.70
C LEU A 150 -29.41 20.33 -9.13
N VAL A 151 -28.41 20.40 -10.00
CA VAL A 151 -27.00 20.56 -9.59
C VAL A 151 -26.81 21.87 -8.83
N GLN A 152 -27.36 22.98 -9.32
CA GLN A 152 -27.24 24.29 -8.67
C GLN A 152 -27.98 24.37 -7.33
N ARG A 153 -29.13 23.72 -7.18
CA ARG A 153 -29.83 23.64 -5.88
C ARG A 153 -29.03 22.92 -4.81
N ASN A 154 -28.24 21.92 -5.21
CA ASN A 154 -27.44 21.09 -4.32
C ASN A 154 -25.94 21.47 -4.34
N ILE A 155 -25.59 22.65 -4.85
CA ILE A 155 -24.20 23.08 -4.95
C ILE A 155 -23.57 23.34 -3.56
N GLY A 156 -24.41 23.62 -2.56
CA GLY A 156 -23.97 23.78 -1.17
C GLY A 156 -23.41 22.48 -0.55
N ASP A 157 -23.87 21.32 -1.03
CA ASP A 157 -23.47 20.00 -0.56
C ASP A 157 -22.27 19.43 -1.32
N ARG A 158 -21.61 20.26 -2.13
CA ARG A 158 -20.43 19.85 -2.89
C ARG A 158 -19.30 19.36 -1.96
N LEU A 159 -18.68 18.27 -2.34
CA LEU A 159 -17.57 17.67 -1.60
C LEU A 159 -16.22 18.32 -1.92
N LEU A 160 -16.12 18.98 -3.08
CA LEU A 160 -14.90 19.61 -3.56
C LEU A 160 -15.03 21.13 -3.46
N ARG A 161 -13.96 21.78 -3.02
CA ARG A 161 -13.87 23.26 -2.95
C ARG A 161 -12.56 23.74 -3.57
N ASP A 162 -12.59 24.96 -4.05
CA ASP A 162 -11.37 25.63 -4.53
C ASP A 162 -10.38 25.73 -3.38
N GLY A 163 -9.12 25.36 -3.63
CA GLY A 163 -8.05 25.32 -2.64
C GLY A 163 -7.91 24.02 -1.87
N ASP A 164 -8.89 23.09 -1.95
CA ASP A 164 -8.74 21.76 -1.36
C ASP A 164 -7.62 20.97 -2.05
N ASN A 165 -6.97 20.06 -1.33
CA ASN A 165 -6.01 19.14 -1.92
C ASN A 165 -6.68 18.24 -2.96
N PHE A 166 -5.99 18.01 -4.07
CA PHE A 166 -6.46 17.07 -5.07
C PHE A 166 -6.54 15.66 -4.48
N ASN A 167 -7.71 15.04 -4.61
CA ASN A 167 -7.94 13.67 -4.13
C ASN A 167 -8.92 12.96 -5.09
N VAL A 168 -8.46 11.86 -5.70
CA VAL A 168 -9.26 11.10 -6.67
C VAL A 168 -10.49 10.47 -6.01
N VAL A 169 -10.39 10.02 -4.76
CA VAL A 169 -11.52 9.42 -4.04
C VAL A 169 -12.64 10.44 -3.83
N GLN A 170 -12.29 11.67 -3.41
CA GLN A 170 -13.25 12.77 -3.26
C GLN A 170 -13.83 13.20 -4.59
N LEU A 171 -13.01 13.27 -5.65
CA LEU A 171 -13.47 13.59 -7.00
C LEU A 171 -14.48 12.56 -7.50
N GLU A 172 -14.24 11.29 -7.29
CA GLU A 172 -15.15 10.22 -7.67
C GLU A 172 -16.45 10.24 -6.85
N ALA A 173 -16.36 10.51 -5.54
CA ALA A 173 -17.52 10.67 -4.67
C ALA A 173 -18.40 11.85 -5.12
N GLU A 174 -17.81 12.99 -5.48
CA GLU A 174 -18.52 14.13 -6.03
C GLU A 174 -19.19 13.82 -7.37
N ARG A 175 -18.48 13.09 -8.25
CA ARG A 175 -19.04 12.62 -9.52
C ARG A 175 -20.26 11.72 -9.31
N GLN A 176 -20.19 10.80 -8.34
CA GLN A 176 -21.33 9.94 -7.99
C GLN A 176 -22.49 10.75 -7.42
N ARG A 177 -22.24 11.72 -6.55
CA ARG A 177 -23.26 12.61 -5.99
C ARG A 177 -24.05 13.36 -7.06
N ILE A 178 -23.37 13.77 -8.14
CA ILE A 178 -24.00 14.51 -9.25
C ILE A 178 -24.75 13.58 -10.22
N SER A 179 -24.38 12.28 -10.25
CA SER A 179 -24.92 11.33 -11.23
C SER A 179 -26.34 10.85 -10.90
N PHE A 180 -26.91 11.23 -9.76
CA PHE A 180 -28.29 10.97 -9.34
C PHE A 180 -29.13 12.24 -9.42
#